data_053ac68ca37df2397d85481bad6dac90
#
_entry.id   053ac68ca37df2397d85481bad6dac90
#
_cell.length_a   1.000
_cell.length_b   1.000
_cell.length_c   1.000
_cell.angle_alpha   90.00
_cell.angle_beta   90.00
_cell.angle_gamma   90.00
#
_symmetry.space_group_name_H-M   'P 1'
#
loop_
_entity.id
_entity.type
_entity.pdbx_description
1 polymer ?
#
loop_
_entity_poly.entity_id
_entity_poly.type
_entity_poly.pdbx_seq_one_letter_code
_entity_poly.pdbx_strand_id
1 'polypeptide(L)'
;MRIESDLKLDYSDVLLRPKRSTLGSRKDVSVERTYTFRNSKQSYTGVPIMAANMDGVATFEMADELAGLGLFTCLVKTYSVKELVNFFDDSVDSVRNARREHVAYSMGITEADFNKFLSVMEQTDGGIKYVCVDVANGYTKFFAEYIESLRNQFRDIVIIAGNVVTGDQTQELILKGADIVKVGIGPGSVCTTRIQTGVGYPQLSAVIECADAAHGLGGHIIADGG
;
A
#
# COMPACT_ATOMS: atom_id res chain seq x y z
N MET A 1 -31.01 1.87 9.73
CA MET A 1 -30.02 0.86 9.34
C MET A 1 -30.41 0.34 7.97
N ARG A 2 -29.47 0.25 7.03
CA ARG A 2 -29.70 -0.32 5.70
C ARG A 2 -29.03 -1.70 5.67
N ILE A 3 -29.74 -2.69 5.14
CA ILE A 3 -29.22 -4.04 4.92
C ILE A 3 -29.10 -4.20 3.40
N GLU A 4 -27.91 -4.54 2.93
CA GLU A 4 -27.67 -4.88 1.52
C GLU A 4 -27.94 -6.37 1.33
N SER A 5 -28.70 -6.70 0.29
CA SER A 5 -29.09 -8.08 -0.04
C SER A 5 -28.14 -8.74 -1.05
N ASP A 6 -27.22 -7.98 -1.62
CA ASP A 6 -26.28 -8.47 -2.62
C ASP A 6 -25.30 -9.46 -2.01
N LEU A 7 -24.99 -10.51 -2.74
CA LEU A 7 -23.99 -11.50 -2.34
C LEU A 7 -22.60 -10.86 -2.28
N LYS A 8 -21.97 -10.89 -1.11
CA LYS A 8 -20.60 -10.45 -0.89
C LYS A 8 -19.73 -11.65 -0.56
N LEU A 9 -18.54 -11.72 -1.16
CA LEU A 9 -17.67 -12.90 -1.15
C LEU A 9 -16.29 -12.58 -0.57
N ASP A 10 -15.77 -13.50 0.22
CA ASP A 10 -14.35 -13.60 0.57
C ASP A 10 -13.61 -14.49 -0.44
N TYR A 11 -12.28 -14.57 -0.37
CA TYR A 11 -11.50 -15.43 -1.28
C TYR A 11 -11.79 -16.91 -1.11
N SER A 12 -12.16 -17.35 0.11
CA SER A 12 -12.54 -18.72 0.43
C SER A 12 -13.84 -19.17 -0.24
N ASP A 13 -14.68 -18.24 -0.71
CA ASP A 13 -15.98 -18.52 -1.31
C ASP A 13 -15.91 -18.82 -2.81
N VAL A 14 -14.72 -18.67 -3.43
CA VAL A 14 -14.57 -18.75 -4.87
C VAL A 14 -13.37 -19.58 -5.29
N LEU A 15 -13.42 -20.08 -6.52
CA LEU A 15 -12.31 -20.69 -7.22
C LEU A 15 -12.13 -20.03 -8.58
N LEU A 16 -10.89 -19.92 -9.03
CA LEU A 16 -10.59 -19.44 -10.38
C LEU A 16 -10.93 -20.54 -11.41
N ARG A 17 -11.82 -20.22 -12.33
CA ARG A 17 -12.13 -21.12 -13.44
C ARG A 17 -10.97 -21.11 -14.45
N PRO A 18 -10.41 -22.29 -14.80
CA PRO A 18 -9.34 -22.37 -15.78
C PRO A 18 -9.75 -21.79 -17.14
N LYS A 19 -8.82 -21.12 -17.79
CA LYS A 19 -8.98 -20.64 -19.18
C LYS A 19 -7.91 -21.25 -20.06
N ARG A 20 -8.18 -21.28 -21.38
CA ARG A 20 -7.18 -21.73 -22.36
C ARG A 20 -5.96 -20.81 -22.29
N SER A 21 -4.77 -21.40 -22.27
CA SER A 21 -3.49 -20.70 -22.31
C SER A 21 -2.74 -21.05 -23.60
N THR A 22 -1.97 -20.08 -24.10
CA THR A 22 -1.01 -20.28 -25.21
C THR A 22 0.38 -20.60 -24.69
N LEU A 23 0.61 -20.53 -23.36
CA LEU A 23 1.90 -20.81 -22.73
C LEU A 23 2.11 -22.30 -22.59
N GLY A 24 3.29 -22.78 -22.93
CA GLY A 24 3.66 -24.19 -22.85
C GLY A 24 4.20 -24.61 -21.47
N SER A 25 4.73 -23.68 -20.71
CA SER A 25 5.36 -23.93 -19.41
C SER A 25 5.08 -22.81 -18.42
N ARG A 26 5.05 -23.15 -17.11
CA ARG A 26 5.04 -22.14 -16.02
C ARG A 26 6.28 -21.25 -16.05
N LYS A 27 7.39 -21.73 -16.58
CA LYS A 27 8.65 -20.95 -16.72
C LYS A 27 8.53 -19.80 -17.70
N ASP A 28 7.54 -19.86 -18.61
CA ASP A 28 7.29 -18.81 -19.61
C ASP A 28 6.48 -17.64 -19.05
N VAL A 29 6.02 -17.75 -17.78
CA VAL A 29 5.21 -16.73 -17.12
C VAL A 29 6.11 -15.71 -16.45
N SER A 30 6.01 -14.44 -16.85
CA SER A 30 6.54 -13.32 -16.09
C SER A 30 5.45 -12.75 -15.17
N VAL A 31 5.78 -12.62 -13.88
CA VAL A 31 4.91 -11.97 -12.87
C VAL A 31 5.29 -10.50 -12.65
N GLU A 32 6.36 -10.03 -13.28
CA GLU A 32 6.75 -8.63 -13.25
C GLU A 32 5.71 -7.75 -13.96
N ARG A 33 5.42 -6.60 -13.38
CA ARG A 33 4.45 -5.61 -13.90
C ARG A 33 5.02 -4.21 -13.76
N THR A 34 4.61 -3.33 -14.69
CA THR A 34 4.91 -1.90 -14.61
C THR A 34 3.63 -1.12 -14.37
N TYR A 35 3.66 -0.25 -13.38
CA TYR A 35 2.56 0.67 -13.04
C TYR A 35 3.05 2.10 -13.17
N THR A 36 2.17 2.99 -13.67
CA THR A 36 2.41 4.44 -13.67
C THR A 36 1.35 5.09 -12.77
N PHE A 37 1.80 5.91 -11.85
CA PHE A 37 0.95 6.49 -10.83
C PHE A 37 0.36 7.83 -11.29
N ARG A 38 -0.95 7.99 -11.05
CA ARG A 38 -1.74 9.14 -11.52
C ARG A 38 -1.25 10.47 -10.95
N ASN A 39 -1.02 10.53 -9.66
CA ASN A 39 -0.78 11.79 -8.95
C ASN A 39 0.71 12.15 -8.90
N SER A 40 1.55 11.24 -8.47
CA SER A 40 3.01 11.44 -8.39
C SER A 40 3.71 11.42 -9.75
N LYS A 41 3.10 10.86 -10.80
CA LYS A 41 3.71 10.62 -12.12
C LYS A 41 4.91 9.67 -12.11
N GLN A 42 5.19 9.07 -10.96
CA GLN A 42 6.23 8.05 -10.81
C GLN A 42 5.78 6.72 -11.42
N SER A 43 6.72 5.80 -11.56
CA SER A 43 6.44 4.42 -11.96
C SER A 43 7.07 3.42 -11.00
N TYR A 44 6.52 2.22 -10.99
CA TYR A 44 7.06 1.04 -10.34
C TYR A 44 7.16 -0.08 -11.35
N THR A 45 8.27 -0.81 -11.36
CA THR A 45 8.43 -2.05 -12.12
C THR A 45 8.96 -3.13 -11.19
N GLY A 46 8.25 -4.23 -11.08
CA GLY A 46 8.61 -5.36 -10.22
C GLY A 46 7.46 -6.34 -10.06
N VAL A 47 7.64 -7.29 -9.16
CA VAL A 47 6.60 -8.25 -8.78
C VAL A 47 5.63 -7.55 -7.82
N PRO A 48 4.32 -7.47 -8.12
CA PRO A 48 3.37 -6.68 -7.33
C PRO A 48 2.89 -7.44 -6.07
N ILE A 49 3.84 -7.86 -5.25
CA ILE A 49 3.61 -8.50 -3.95
C ILE A 49 4.39 -7.69 -2.91
N MET A 50 3.71 -7.33 -1.81
CA MET A 50 4.25 -6.46 -0.79
C MET A 50 4.18 -7.12 0.59
N ALA A 51 5.29 -7.11 1.33
CA ALA A 51 5.28 -7.40 2.76
C ALA A 51 4.55 -6.25 3.49
N ALA A 52 3.52 -6.61 4.26
CA ALA A 52 2.69 -5.64 4.99
C ALA A 52 3.46 -4.99 6.14
N ASN A 53 3.12 -3.75 6.46
CA ASN A 53 3.73 -2.91 7.51
C ASN A 53 3.41 -3.40 8.95
N MET A 54 3.64 -4.68 9.18
CA MET A 54 3.40 -5.36 10.45
C MET A 54 4.71 -5.64 11.19
N ASP A 55 4.64 -5.55 12.52
CA ASP A 55 5.76 -5.91 13.38
C ASP A 55 6.20 -7.37 13.15
N GLY A 56 7.51 -7.60 13.12
CA GLY A 56 8.10 -8.91 12.82
C GLY A 56 7.98 -9.36 11.35
N VAL A 57 7.30 -8.62 10.49
CA VAL A 57 7.15 -8.93 9.05
C VAL A 57 7.96 -7.96 8.20
N ALA A 58 7.70 -6.67 8.31
CA ALA A 58 8.32 -5.65 7.47
C ALA A 58 9.57 -5.06 8.14
N THR A 59 10.57 -5.90 8.32
CA THR A 59 11.89 -5.53 8.86
C THR A 59 12.83 -5.04 7.74
N PHE A 60 13.97 -4.47 8.11
CA PHE A 60 14.99 -4.06 7.15
C PHE A 60 15.56 -5.26 6.39
N GLU A 61 15.79 -6.38 7.07
CA GLU A 61 16.27 -7.62 6.45
C GLU A 61 15.26 -8.15 5.42
N MET A 62 13.98 -8.14 5.76
CA MET A 62 12.92 -8.53 4.81
C MET A 62 12.89 -7.59 3.61
N ALA A 63 13.05 -6.29 3.83
CA ALA A 63 13.05 -5.29 2.77
C ALA A 63 14.21 -5.49 1.79
N ASP A 64 15.41 -5.78 2.27
CA ASP A 64 16.59 -6.03 1.44
C ASP A 64 16.44 -7.31 0.61
N GLU A 65 15.99 -8.40 1.22
CA GLU A 65 15.78 -9.69 0.53
C GLU A 65 14.68 -9.56 -0.55
N LEU A 66 13.56 -8.93 -0.23
CA LEU A 66 12.46 -8.75 -1.18
C LEU A 66 12.82 -7.79 -2.31
N ALA A 67 13.56 -6.71 -2.04
CA ALA A 67 14.04 -5.80 -3.07
C ALA A 67 14.97 -6.52 -4.05
N GLY A 68 15.84 -7.41 -3.57
CA GLY A 68 16.70 -8.26 -4.40
C GLY A 68 15.93 -9.22 -5.32
N LEU A 69 14.70 -9.55 -4.99
CA LEU A 69 13.79 -10.39 -5.78
C LEU A 69 12.79 -9.57 -6.63
N GLY A 70 12.89 -8.23 -6.63
CA GLY A 70 11.96 -7.35 -7.31
C GLY A 70 10.56 -7.27 -6.67
N LEU A 71 10.42 -7.71 -5.41
CA LEU A 71 9.21 -7.56 -4.61
C LEU A 71 9.26 -6.28 -3.77
N PHE A 72 8.19 -5.97 -3.06
CA PHE A 72 8.03 -4.72 -2.34
C PHE A 72 7.87 -4.94 -0.82
N THR A 73 8.33 -3.97 -0.02
CA THR A 73 8.11 -3.97 1.43
C THR A 73 7.58 -2.62 1.89
N CYS A 74 6.53 -2.65 2.70
CA CYS A 74 6.07 -1.49 3.43
C CYS A 74 6.59 -1.61 4.88
N LEU A 75 7.59 -0.80 5.26
CA LEU A 75 8.26 -0.91 6.57
C LEU A 75 7.28 -0.70 7.73
N VAL A 76 7.54 -1.39 8.83
CA VAL A 76 6.84 -1.09 10.08
C VAL A 76 7.20 0.33 10.58
N LYS A 77 6.22 1.06 11.13
CA LYS A 77 6.38 2.47 11.53
C LYS A 77 7.19 2.72 12.81
N THR A 78 7.59 1.66 13.52
CA THR A 78 8.21 1.76 14.86
C THR A 78 9.68 2.13 14.84
N TYR A 79 10.38 2.00 13.73
CA TYR A 79 11.80 2.36 13.61
C TYR A 79 12.06 3.83 13.95
N SER A 80 13.17 4.13 14.59
CA SER A 80 13.61 5.50 14.89
C SER A 80 14.10 6.23 13.64
N VAL A 81 14.19 7.57 13.73
CA VAL A 81 14.77 8.41 12.65
C VAL A 81 16.17 7.91 12.28
N LYS A 82 17.03 7.65 13.28
CA LYS A 82 18.42 7.19 13.05
C LYS A 82 18.48 5.87 12.28
N GLU A 83 17.64 4.90 12.64
CA GLU A 83 17.59 3.60 11.95
C GLU A 83 17.12 3.76 10.51
N LEU A 84 16.07 4.56 10.28
CA LEU A 84 15.53 4.85 8.95
C LEU A 84 16.52 5.61 8.07
N VAL A 85 17.22 6.61 8.61
CA VAL A 85 18.27 7.33 7.89
C VAL A 85 19.39 6.38 7.49
N ASN A 86 19.90 5.56 8.43
CA ASN A 86 20.93 4.58 8.12
C ASN A 86 20.49 3.57 7.06
N PHE A 87 19.21 3.22 7.02
CA PHE A 87 18.66 2.29 6.04
C PHE A 87 18.52 2.92 4.65
N PHE A 88 17.96 4.14 4.54
CA PHE A 88 17.71 4.78 3.24
C PHE A 88 18.92 5.51 2.66
N ASP A 89 19.90 5.90 3.50
CA ASP A 89 21.14 6.58 3.10
C ASP A 89 22.34 5.62 3.11
N ASP A 90 22.20 4.48 2.42
CA ASP A 90 23.31 3.53 2.29
C ASP A 90 24.42 4.09 1.38
N SER A 91 25.67 3.85 1.77
CA SER A 91 26.86 4.28 1.02
C SER A 91 27.01 3.57 -0.34
N VAL A 92 26.35 2.43 -0.51
CA VAL A 92 26.36 1.66 -1.76
C VAL A 92 25.17 2.06 -2.63
N ASP A 93 25.41 2.76 -3.72
CA ASP A 93 24.38 3.31 -4.61
C ASP A 93 23.36 2.26 -5.11
N SER A 94 23.81 1.05 -5.42
CA SER A 94 22.93 -0.01 -5.89
C SER A 94 21.95 -0.46 -4.81
N VAL A 95 22.38 -0.55 -3.55
CA VAL A 95 21.54 -0.91 -2.40
C VAL A 95 20.56 0.22 -2.12
N ARG A 96 21.05 1.45 -2.03
CA ARG A 96 20.22 2.64 -1.84
C ARG A 96 19.12 2.76 -2.90
N ASN A 97 19.48 2.56 -4.18
CA ASN A 97 18.50 2.60 -5.26
C ASN A 97 17.48 1.47 -5.21
N ALA A 98 17.89 0.24 -4.87
CA ALA A 98 16.98 -0.88 -4.70
C ALA A 98 15.97 -0.60 -3.57
N ARG A 99 16.42 -0.09 -2.42
CA ARG A 99 15.54 0.31 -1.31
C ARG A 99 14.58 1.42 -1.71
N ARG A 100 15.07 2.43 -2.43
CA ARG A 100 14.22 3.52 -2.93
C ARG A 100 13.12 3.03 -3.87
N GLU A 101 13.40 2.07 -4.73
CA GLU A 101 12.43 1.55 -5.71
C GLU A 101 11.47 0.50 -5.14
N HIS A 102 11.82 -0.18 -4.05
CA HIS A 102 11.09 -1.35 -3.55
C HIS A 102 10.64 -1.24 -2.08
N VAL A 103 10.83 -0.09 -1.44
CA VAL A 103 10.48 0.07 -0.02
C VAL A 103 9.67 1.33 0.23
N ALA A 104 8.56 1.19 0.96
CA ALA A 104 7.77 2.30 1.46
C ALA A 104 8.07 2.60 2.93
N TYR A 105 8.20 3.87 3.24
CA TYR A 105 8.16 4.41 4.59
C TYR A 105 6.71 4.41 5.11
N SER A 106 6.47 3.94 6.32
CA SER A 106 5.13 3.96 6.93
C SER A 106 4.99 5.01 8.01
N MET A 107 3.86 5.68 8.03
CA MET A 107 3.51 6.69 9.03
C MET A 107 2.01 6.70 9.36
N GLY A 108 1.67 7.28 10.52
CA GLY A 108 0.32 7.73 10.84
C GLY A 108 0.05 9.15 10.34
N ILE A 109 -0.89 9.82 11.01
CA ILE A 109 -1.34 11.18 10.65
C ILE A 109 -1.15 12.18 11.79
N THR A 110 -0.37 11.84 12.79
CA THR A 110 -0.06 12.76 13.89
C THR A 110 1.05 13.73 13.48
N GLU A 111 1.11 14.87 14.16
CA GLU A 111 2.20 15.82 13.97
C GLU A 111 3.58 15.19 14.25
N ALA A 112 3.65 14.30 15.23
CA ALA A 112 4.87 13.56 15.53
C ALA A 112 5.29 12.63 14.37
N ASP A 113 4.34 11.94 13.73
CA ASP A 113 4.60 11.11 12.55
C ASP A 113 5.12 11.96 11.39
N PHE A 114 4.50 13.13 11.17
CA PHE A 114 4.90 14.04 10.10
C PHE A 114 6.29 14.62 10.33
N ASN A 115 6.58 15.08 11.55
CA ASN A 115 7.90 15.61 11.90
C ASN A 115 9.00 14.55 11.79
N LYS A 116 8.70 13.32 12.17
CA LYS A 116 9.61 12.18 11.97
C LYS A 116 9.89 11.95 10.49
N PHE A 117 8.85 11.95 9.65
CA PHE A 117 8.99 11.80 8.19
C PHE A 117 9.86 12.91 7.59
N LEU A 118 9.61 14.17 7.94
CA LEU A 118 10.43 15.31 7.49
C LEU A 118 11.89 15.13 7.87
N SER A 119 12.15 14.72 9.11
CA SER A 119 13.52 14.53 9.61
C SER A 119 14.27 13.42 8.84
N VAL A 120 13.58 12.35 8.42
CA VAL A 120 14.18 11.31 7.58
C VAL A 120 14.41 11.82 6.16
N MET A 121 13.45 12.53 5.58
CA MET A 121 13.55 13.10 4.23
C MET A 121 14.73 14.07 4.09
N GLU A 122 14.91 14.96 5.07
CA GLU A 122 16.00 15.93 5.09
C GLU A 122 17.37 15.26 5.18
N GLN A 123 17.50 14.22 6.02
CA GLN A 123 18.76 13.53 6.25
C GLN A 123 19.12 12.51 5.18
N THR A 124 18.18 12.11 4.33
CA THR A 124 18.40 11.14 3.23
C THR A 124 18.38 11.80 1.84
N ASP A 125 18.43 13.14 1.77
CA ASP A 125 18.34 13.91 0.52
C ASP A 125 17.19 13.44 -0.39
N GLY A 126 16.01 13.25 0.20
CA GLY A 126 14.84 12.76 -0.53
C GLY A 126 14.90 11.28 -0.91
N GLY A 127 15.62 10.47 -0.15
CA GLY A 127 15.78 9.02 -0.41
C GLY A 127 14.50 8.20 -0.37
N ILE A 128 13.39 8.73 0.18
CA ILE A 128 12.09 8.06 0.24
C ILE A 128 11.27 8.39 -1.01
N LYS A 129 10.92 7.37 -1.79
CA LYS A 129 10.05 7.49 -2.97
C LYS A 129 8.59 7.13 -2.64
N TYR A 130 8.35 6.22 -1.71
CA TYR A 130 7.04 5.70 -1.35
C TYR A 130 6.71 5.95 0.12
N VAL A 131 5.53 6.49 0.38
CA VAL A 131 5.00 6.70 1.74
C VAL A 131 3.68 5.96 1.90
N CYS A 132 3.57 5.11 2.92
CA CYS A 132 2.34 4.47 3.33
C CYS A 132 1.76 5.20 4.54
N VAL A 133 0.61 5.83 4.34
CA VAL A 133 -0.16 6.47 5.43
C VAL A 133 -1.22 5.49 5.88
N ASP A 134 -0.99 4.89 7.05
CA ASP A 134 -1.79 3.80 7.60
C ASP A 134 -2.48 4.23 8.89
N VAL A 135 -3.82 4.19 8.86
CA VAL A 135 -4.69 4.60 9.98
C VAL A 135 -5.71 3.52 10.32
N ALA A 136 -6.13 3.50 11.58
CA ALA A 136 -7.16 2.57 12.05
C ALA A 136 -8.55 2.82 11.43
N ASN A 137 -8.83 4.06 11.00
CA ASN A 137 -10.08 4.45 10.34
C ASN A 137 -9.83 5.37 9.15
N GLY A 138 -9.78 4.79 7.95
CA GLY A 138 -9.61 5.50 6.69
C GLY A 138 -10.83 6.31 6.21
N TYR A 139 -11.92 6.35 6.99
CA TYR A 139 -13.18 7.02 6.64
C TYR A 139 -13.36 8.39 7.30
N THR A 140 -12.36 8.88 8.02
CA THR A 140 -12.45 10.21 8.62
C THR A 140 -12.16 11.28 7.55
N LYS A 141 -12.94 12.37 7.58
CA LYS A 141 -12.68 13.55 6.74
C LYS A 141 -11.25 14.08 6.92
N PHE A 142 -10.78 14.07 8.17
CA PHE A 142 -9.43 14.48 8.53
C PHE A 142 -8.35 13.66 7.79
N PHE A 143 -8.57 12.36 7.60
CA PHE A 143 -7.63 11.50 6.86
C PHE A 143 -7.51 11.92 5.39
N ALA A 144 -8.65 12.14 4.72
CA ALA A 144 -8.66 12.58 3.32
C ALA A 144 -8.00 13.97 3.15
N GLU A 145 -8.28 14.91 4.07
CA GLU A 145 -7.64 16.23 4.08
C GLU A 145 -6.13 16.14 4.34
N TYR A 146 -5.70 15.21 5.19
CA TYR A 146 -4.28 14.95 5.44
C TYR A 146 -3.56 14.45 4.18
N ILE A 147 -4.15 13.50 3.44
CA ILE A 147 -3.60 13.02 2.16
C ILE A 147 -3.46 14.16 1.14
N GLU A 148 -4.46 15.04 1.04
CA GLU A 148 -4.39 16.22 0.19
C GLU A 148 -3.27 17.18 0.59
N SER A 149 -3.12 17.45 1.88
CA SER A 149 -2.04 18.27 2.42
C SER A 149 -0.66 17.69 2.13
N LEU A 150 -0.50 16.38 2.35
CA LEU A 150 0.74 15.65 2.07
C LEU A 150 1.09 15.72 0.57
N ARG A 151 0.12 15.49 -0.32
CA ARG A 151 0.30 15.60 -1.79
C ARG A 151 0.70 17.02 -2.22
N ASN A 152 0.12 18.04 -1.63
CA ASN A 152 0.44 19.42 -1.96
C ASN A 152 1.87 19.79 -1.58
N GLN A 153 2.40 19.20 -0.52
CA GLN A 153 3.78 19.42 -0.06
C GLN A 153 4.80 18.57 -0.81
N PHE A 154 4.44 17.33 -1.16
CA PHE A 154 5.33 16.34 -1.80
C PHE A 154 4.71 15.83 -3.11
N ARG A 155 4.96 16.53 -4.20
CA ARG A 155 4.30 16.25 -5.48
C ARG A 155 4.76 14.95 -6.13
N ASP A 156 6.01 14.55 -5.91
CA ASP A 156 6.64 13.43 -6.60
C ASP A 156 6.69 12.12 -5.77
N ILE A 157 6.27 12.16 -4.51
CA ILE A 157 6.20 10.96 -3.65
C ILE A 157 4.98 10.12 -4.05
N VAL A 158 5.17 8.80 -4.13
CA VAL A 158 4.04 7.86 -4.28
C VAL A 158 3.36 7.68 -2.92
N ILE A 159 2.10 8.05 -2.83
CA ILE A 159 1.30 7.94 -1.61
C ILE A 159 0.42 6.70 -1.67
N ILE A 160 0.63 5.79 -0.71
CA ILE A 160 -0.21 4.64 -0.41
C ILE A 160 -1.07 5.02 0.79
N ALA A 161 -2.39 4.94 0.71
CA ALA A 161 -3.29 5.37 1.77
C ALA A 161 -4.31 4.28 2.13
N GLY A 162 -4.58 4.07 3.40
CA GLY A 162 -5.58 3.08 3.83
C GLY A 162 -5.67 2.90 5.36
N ASN A 163 -6.51 1.93 5.79
CA ASN A 163 -7.22 0.98 4.93
C ASN A 163 -8.69 1.38 4.76
N VAL A 164 -9.24 1.03 3.60
CA VAL A 164 -10.66 1.22 3.27
C VAL A 164 -11.23 -0.04 2.60
N VAL A 165 -12.55 -0.11 2.40
CA VAL A 165 -13.24 -1.27 1.79
C VAL A 165 -14.38 -0.87 0.84
N THR A 166 -14.53 0.43 0.53
CA THR A 166 -15.62 0.93 -0.34
C THR A 166 -15.09 1.73 -1.52
N GLY A 167 -15.80 1.66 -2.64
CA GLY A 167 -15.47 2.40 -3.85
C GLY A 167 -15.46 3.92 -3.64
N ASP A 168 -16.45 4.46 -2.92
CA ASP A 168 -16.57 5.91 -2.66
C ASP A 168 -15.34 6.46 -1.93
N GLN A 169 -14.92 5.78 -0.84
CA GLN A 169 -13.74 6.22 -0.10
C GLN A 169 -12.45 6.03 -0.89
N THR A 170 -12.37 4.99 -1.71
CA THR A 170 -11.25 4.79 -2.64
C THR A 170 -11.15 5.94 -3.64
N GLN A 171 -12.27 6.36 -4.23
CA GLN A 171 -12.31 7.52 -5.14
C GLN A 171 -11.87 8.79 -4.43
N GLU A 172 -12.40 9.06 -3.24
CA GLU A 172 -12.05 10.24 -2.47
C GLU A 172 -10.54 10.32 -2.22
N LEU A 173 -9.92 9.25 -1.73
CA LEU A 173 -8.47 9.23 -1.45
C LEU A 173 -7.64 9.46 -2.71
N ILE A 174 -8.01 8.86 -3.86
CA ILE A 174 -7.30 9.08 -5.12
C ILE A 174 -7.44 10.52 -5.60
N LEU A 175 -8.63 11.09 -5.52
CA LEU A 175 -8.87 12.49 -5.89
C LEU A 175 -8.14 13.47 -4.97
N LYS A 176 -7.94 13.10 -3.70
CA LYS A 176 -7.14 13.84 -2.72
C LYS A 176 -5.63 13.65 -2.87
N GLY A 177 -5.18 12.78 -3.77
CA GLY A 177 -3.77 12.68 -4.13
C GLY A 177 -3.08 11.36 -3.80
N ALA A 178 -3.80 10.36 -3.26
CA ALA A 178 -3.25 9.01 -3.16
C ALA A 178 -3.04 8.41 -4.55
N ASP A 179 -1.93 7.72 -4.74
CA ASP A 179 -1.66 6.95 -5.97
C ASP A 179 -2.20 5.53 -5.87
N ILE A 180 -2.13 4.99 -4.65
CA ILE A 180 -2.51 3.62 -4.33
C ILE A 180 -3.38 3.63 -3.08
N VAL A 181 -4.45 2.85 -3.07
CA VAL A 181 -5.31 2.68 -1.90
C VAL A 181 -5.18 1.26 -1.36
N LYS A 182 -4.91 1.12 -0.05
CA LYS A 182 -4.89 -0.16 0.65
C LYS A 182 -6.31 -0.59 1.01
N VAL A 183 -6.71 -1.75 0.52
CA VAL A 183 -8.07 -2.28 0.65
C VAL A 183 -8.09 -3.50 1.57
N GLY A 184 -8.83 -3.39 2.66
CA GLY A 184 -9.05 -4.47 3.61
C GLY A 184 -9.23 -3.97 5.04
N ILE A 185 -10.32 -4.37 5.68
CA ILE A 185 -10.58 -4.17 7.12
C ILE A 185 -10.92 -5.52 7.72
N GLY A 186 -9.95 -6.04 8.48
CA GLY A 186 -10.09 -7.30 9.22
C GLY A 186 -10.19 -8.58 8.39
N PRO A 187 -9.65 -8.69 7.15
CA PRO A 187 -9.81 -9.91 6.36
C PRO A 187 -8.82 -11.02 6.74
N GLY A 188 -7.75 -10.69 7.45
CA GLY A 188 -6.71 -11.66 7.83
C GLY A 188 -7.23 -12.73 8.77
N SER A 189 -6.74 -13.96 8.64
CA SER A 189 -7.18 -15.12 9.41
C SER A 189 -6.97 -14.98 10.93
N VAL A 190 -5.96 -14.20 11.34
CA VAL A 190 -5.65 -13.92 12.76
C VAL A 190 -6.22 -12.57 13.23
N CYS A 191 -6.87 -11.81 12.35
CA CYS A 191 -7.41 -10.49 12.68
C CYS A 191 -8.70 -10.59 13.50
N THR A 192 -8.74 -9.87 14.60
CA THR A 192 -9.89 -9.85 15.53
C THR A 192 -10.83 -8.67 15.28
N THR A 193 -10.52 -7.74 14.39
CA THR A 193 -11.27 -6.51 14.15
C THR A 193 -12.74 -6.77 13.84
N ARG A 194 -13.05 -7.66 12.90
CA ARG A 194 -14.45 -8.01 12.55
C ARG A 194 -15.22 -8.60 13.73
N ILE A 195 -14.55 -9.42 14.54
CA ILE A 195 -15.15 -10.06 15.72
C ILE A 195 -15.40 -9.04 16.84
N GLN A 196 -14.43 -8.17 17.09
CA GLN A 196 -14.47 -7.20 18.18
C GLN A 196 -15.38 -6.00 17.89
N THR A 197 -15.39 -5.52 16.65
CA THR A 197 -16.06 -4.26 16.29
C THR A 197 -17.30 -4.44 15.43
N GLY A 198 -17.47 -5.60 14.79
CA GLY A 198 -18.48 -5.81 13.75
C GLY A 198 -18.23 -5.03 12.46
N VAL A 199 -17.04 -4.41 12.33
CA VAL A 199 -16.67 -3.60 11.16
C VAL A 199 -15.81 -4.44 10.22
N GLY A 200 -16.15 -4.42 8.93
CA GLY A 200 -15.42 -5.13 7.88
C GLY A 200 -16.24 -5.29 6.63
N TYR A 201 -15.63 -5.92 5.63
CA TYR A 201 -16.28 -6.22 4.36
C TYR A 201 -15.64 -7.49 3.79
N PRO A 202 -16.39 -8.40 3.14
CA PRO A 202 -15.80 -9.56 2.47
C PRO A 202 -14.76 -9.15 1.45
N GLN A 203 -13.55 -9.68 1.57
CA GLN A 203 -12.36 -9.10 0.95
C GLN A 203 -12.41 -9.12 -0.58
N LEU A 204 -12.87 -10.21 -1.20
CA LEU A 204 -12.97 -10.25 -2.66
C LEU A 204 -13.92 -9.18 -3.19
N SER A 205 -15.08 -9.01 -2.56
CA SER A 205 -16.04 -7.98 -2.95
C SER A 205 -15.49 -6.57 -2.74
N ALA A 206 -14.81 -6.33 -1.61
CA ALA A 206 -14.13 -5.05 -1.37
C ALA A 206 -13.09 -4.74 -2.46
N VAL A 207 -12.28 -5.74 -2.82
CA VAL A 207 -11.24 -5.58 -3.86
C VAL A 207 -11.87 -5.28 -5.22
N ILE A 208 -12.95 -5.97 -5.61
CA ILE A 208 -13.64 -5.72 -6.88
C ILE A 208 -14.19 -4.29 -6.93
N GLU A 209 -14.92 -3.85 -5.91
CA GLU A 209 -15.50 -2.50 -5.84
C GLU A 209 -14.43 -1.40 -5.83
N CYS A 210 -13.40 -1.56 -4.99
CA CYS A 210 -12.35 -0.58 -4.86
C CYS A 210 -11.45 -0.54 -6.11
N ALA A 211 -11.20 -1.68 -6.76
CA ALA A 211 -10.43 -1.74 -8.00
C ALA A 211 -11.16 -1.04 -9.14
N ASP A 212 -12.45 -1.26 -9.29
CA ASP A 212 -13.27 -0.59 -10.30
C ASP A 212 -13.25 0.94 -10.12
N ALA A 213 -13.46 1.38 -8.88
CA ALA A 213 -13.40 2.80 -8.51
C ALA A 213 -12.01 3.42 -8.77
N ALA A 214 -10.93 2.73 -8.38
CA ALA A 214 -9.56 3.22 -8.53
C ALA A 214 -9.14 3.27 -10.00
N HIS A 215 -9.35 2.19 -10.75
CA HIS A 215 -8.93 2.09 -12.14
C HIS A 215 -9.67 3.09 -13.04
N GLY A 216 -10.96 3.34 -12.76
CA GLY A 216 -11.74 4.37 -13.44
C GLY A 216 -11.15 5.79 -13.33
N LEU A 217 -10.39 6.03 -12.28
CA LEU A 217 -9.66 7.29 -12.04
C LEU A 217 -8.17 7.24 -12.41
N GLY A 218 -7.66 6.10 -12.88
CA GLY A 218 -6.24 5.90 -13.16
C GLY A 218 -5.37 5.75 -11.90
N GLY A 219 -5.99 5.42 -10.76
CA GLY A 219 -5.31 5.02 -9.53
C GLY A 219 -5.17 3.50 -9.44
N HIS A 220 -4.53 3.03 -8.36
CA HIS A 220 -4.31 1.61 -8.09
C HIS A 220 -4.77 1.21 -6.70
N ILE A 221 -4.91 -0.09 -6.47
CA ILE A 221 -5.18 -0.62 -5.13
C ILE A 221 -4.13 -1.67 -4.73
N ILE A 222 -4.04 -1.91 -3.43
CA ILE A 222 -3.36 -3.07 -2.84
C ILE A 222 -4.41 -3.84 -2.05
N ALA A 223 -4.61 -5.13 -2.36
CA ALA A 223 -5.39 -6.03 -1.55
C ALA A 223 -4.57 -6.41 -0.30
N ASP A 224 -5.06 -6.03 0.89
CA ASP A 224 -4.34 -6.21 2.15
C ASP A 224 -5.00 -7.29 3.00
N GLY A 225 -4.40 -8.49 2.98
CA GLY A 225 -4.89 -9.67 3.67
C GLY A 225 -6.05 -10.39 2.97
N GLY A 226 -6.60 -11.44 3.62
CA GLY A 226 -7.75 -12.24 3.13
C GLY A 226 -7.41 -13.64 2.66
#